data_5198eca6177bbe25930ea0ae9f00507d
#
_entry.id   5198eca6177bbe25930ea0ae9f00507d
#
_cell.length_a   1.000
_cell.length_b   1.000
_cell.length_c   1.000
_cell.angle_alpha   90.00
_cell.angle_beta   90.00
_cell.angle_gamma   90.00
#
_symmetry.space_group_name_H-M   'P 1'
#
loop_
_entity.id
_entity.type
_entity.pdbx_description
1 polymer ?
#
loop_
_entity_poly.entity_id
_entity_poly.type
_entity_poly.pdbx_seq_one_letter_code
_entity_poly.pdbx_strand_id
1 'polypeptide(L)'
;ADHVGEVKVVNAEKSFEEIMEISPKGIFLSNGPGDPEPCTYAIENIKKFLNEGVPIFGICLGHQLLALAGGAKTYKMKFGHHGANHPVQDIESREVFITSQNHGFAVDEKTLPSNIKTTHISLFDKSLQGIEFKDSPAFSFQGHPEASPGPQEIQSLFKKFSLMVENYAKT
;
A
#
# COMPACT_ATOMS: atom_id res chain seq x y z
N ALA A 1 8.05 -7.79 -11.79
CA ALA A 1 9.39 -7.93 -12.35
C ALA A 1 9.66 -6.88 -13.42
N ASP A 2 8.74 -6.63 -14.36
CA ASP A 2 8.96 -5.72 -15.50
C ASP A 2 9.27 -4.26 -15.10
N HIS A 3 8.92 -3.88 -13.88
CA HIS A 3 9.12 -2.51 -13.38
C HIS A 3 10.27 -2.37 -12.37
N VAL A 4 10.65 -3.43 -11.66
CA VAL A 4 11.60 -3.34 -10.52
C VAL A 4 12.77 -4.31 -10.60
N GLY A 5 12.89 -5.11 -11.68
CA GLY A 5 13.96 -6.10 -11.83
C GLY A 5 13.68 -7.41 -11.10
N GLU A 6 14.69 -7.95 -10.40
CA GLU A 6 14.55 -9.24 -9.71
C GLU A 6 13.55 -9.15 -8.54
N VAL A 7 12.59 -10.07 -8.50
CA VAL A 7 11.57 -10.16 -7.45
C VAL A 7 11.71 -11.49 -6.73
N LYS A 8 11.85 -11.43 -5.40
CA LYS A 8 11.87 -12.60 -4.53
C LYS A 8 10.61 -12.62 -3.68
N VAL A 9 9.80 -13.66 -3.84
CA VAL A 9 8.61 -13.87 -3.01
C VAL A 9 9.03 -14.54 -1.71
N VAL A 10 8.61 -13.96 -0.59
CA VAL A 10 8.87 -14.49 0.74
C VAL A 10 7.57 -14.70 1.51
N ASN A 11 7.57 -15.67 2.44
CA ASN A 11 6.43 -15.89 3.32
C ASN A 11 6.28 -14.68 4.26
N ALA A 12 5.03 -14.25 4.48
CA ALA A 12 4.71 -13.12 5.35
C ALA A 12 5.09 -13.32 6.84
N GLU A 13 5.27 -14.56 7.27
CA GLU A 13 5.68 -14.91 8.63
C GLU A 13 7.21 -14.85 8.86
N LYS A 14 8.00 -14.64 7.79
CA LYS A 14 9.45 -14.44 7.94
C LYS A 14 9.74 -13.19 8.76
N SER A 15 10.73 -13.30 9.64
CA SER A 15 11.17 -12.17 10.45
C SER A 15 11.81 -11.06 9.59
N PHE A 16 11.85 -9.86 10.13
CA PHE A 16 12.57 -8.74 9.53
C PHE A 16 14.04 -9.11 9.24
N GLU A 17 14.70 -9.76 10.19
CA GLU A 17 16.11 -10.17 10.10
C GLU A 17 16.33 -11.14 8.93
N GLU A 18 15.50 -12.18 8.81
CA GLU A 18 15.57 -13.13 7.69
C GLU A 18 15.33 -12.47 6.32
N ILE A 19 14.45 -11.45 6.27
CA ILE A 19 14.20 -10.72 5.04
C ILE A 19 15.39 -9.80 4.71
N MET A 20 16.01 -9.17 5.70
CA MET A 20 17.16 -8.30 5.50
C MET A 20 18.44 -9.07 5.07
N GLU A 21 18.55 -10.37 5.37
CA GLU A 21 19.65 -11.23 4.87
C GLU A 21 19.76 -11.23 3.34
N ILE A 22 18.65 -11.06 2.63
CA ILE A 22 18.64 -10.96 1.17
C ILE A 22 18.88 -9.55 0.63
N SER A 23 19.14 -8.57 1.52
CA SER A 23 19.43 -7.17 1.19
C SER A 23 18.42 -6.55 0.21
N PRO A 24 17.12 -6.54 0.52
CA PRO A 24 16.10 -6.05 -0.37
C PRO A 24 16.27 -4.55 -0.62
N LYS A 25 16.07 -4.11 -1.86
CA LYS A 25 16.08 -2.69 -2.23
C LYS A 25 14.69 -2.04 -2.18
N GLY A 26 13.68 -2.83 -1.91
CA GLY A 26 12.30 -2.40 -1.69
C GLY A 26 11.43 -3.56 -1.23
N ILE A 27 10.37 -3.22 -0.52
CA ILE A 27 9.39 -4.17 0.01
C ILE A 27 8.06 -3.93 -0.67
N PHE A 28 7.51 -4.98 -1.28
CA PHE A 28 6.16 -4.95 -1.83
C PHE A 28 5.22 -5.76 -0.94
N LEU A 29 4.25 -5.10 -0.35
CA LEU A 29 3.23 -5.74 0.48
C LEU A 29 2.04 -6.11 -0.42
N SER A 30 1.89 -7.39 -0.69
CA SER A 30 0.84 -7.89 -1.58
C SER A 30 -0.57 -7.77 -0.96
N ASN A 31 -1.58 -7.94 -1.81
CA ASN A 31 -2.94 -8.19 -1.37
C ASN A 31 -3.05 -9.50 -0.58
N GLY A 32 -4.14 -9.66 0.13
CA GLY A 32 -4.47 -10.87 0.88
C GLY A 32 -5.88 -10.78 1.47
N PRO A 33 -6.43 -11.89 1.97
CA PRO A 33 -7.77 -11.94 2.55
C PRO A 33 -7.76 -11.59 4.04
N GLY A 34 -8.93 -11.25 4.54
CA GLY A 34 -9.22 -11.21 5.97
C GLY A 34 -9.06 -9.85 6.63
N ASP A 35 -9.05 -9.91 7.95
CA ASP A 35 -8.86 -8.75 8.84
C ASP A 35 -7.36 -8.45 8.95
N PRO A 36 -6.91 -7.21 8.75
CA PRO A 36 -5.51 -6.85 8.87
C PRO A 36 -5.00 -6.80 10.32
N GLU A 37 -5.84 -6.50 11.30
CA GLU A 37 -5.41 -6.29 12.70
C GLU A 37 -4.73 -7.51 13.34
N PRO A 38 -5.17 -8.76 13.12
CA PRO A 38 -4.49 -9.94 13.67
C PRO A 38 -3.11 -10.22 13.08
N CYS A 39 -2.75 -9.60 11.96
CA CYS A 39 -1.45 -9.80 11.29
C CYS A 39 -0.31 -9.05 12.00
N THR A 40 -0.22 -9.16 13.32
CA THR A 40 0.75 -8.42 14.16
C THR A 40 2.19 -8.68 13.77
N TYR A 41 2.53 -9.90 13.36
CA TYR A 41 3.84 -10.29 12.85
C TYR A 41 4.27 -9.44 11.64
N ALA A 42 3.36 -9.22 10.69
CA ALA A 42 3.62 -8.41 9.52
C ALA A 42 3.72 -6.91 9.87
N ILE A 43 2.80 -6.42 10.72
CA ILE A 43 2.78 -5.02 11.18
C ILE A 43 4.10 -4.66 11.88
N GLU A 44 4.62 -5.50 12.75
CA GLU A 44 5.89 -5.26 13.45
C GLU A 44 7.10 -5.28 12.50
N ASN A 45 7.11 -6.17 11.51
CA ASN A 45 8.15 -6.17 10.48
C ASN A 45 8.09 -4.89 9.62
N ILE A 46 6.89 -4.45 9.23
CA ILE A 46 6.73 -3.22 8.44
C ILE A 46 7.24 -1.99 9.21
N LYS A 47 6.99 -1.90 10.53
CA LYS A 47 7.56 -0.83 11.37
C LYS A 47 9.09 -0.80 11.30
N LYS A 48 9.73 -1.97 11.36
CA LYS A 48 11.19 -2.07 11.25
C LYS A 48 11.67 -1.61 9.86
N PHE A 49 11.00 -2.03 8.76
CA PHE A 49 11.35 -1.57 7.42
C PHE A 49 11.17 -0.06 7.23
N LEU A 50 10.12 0.54 7.83
CA LEU A 50 9.92 2.00 7.83
C LEU A 50 11.07 2.71 8.53
N ASN A 51 11.52 2.20 9.69
CA ASN A 51 12.64 2.77 10.46
C ASN A 51 13.98 2.68 9.71
N GLU A 52 14.20 1.61 8.93
CA GLU A 52 15.38 1.45 8.08
C GLU A 52 15.32 2.29 6.79
N GLY A 53 14.20 2.93 6.51
CA GLY A 53 14.02 3.74 5.31
C GLY A 53 13.99 2.93 4.02
N VAL A 54 13.68 1.63 4.09
CA VAL A 54 13.52 0.79 2.89
C VAL A 54 12.25 1.22 2.15
N PRO A 55 12.29 1.42 0.82
CA PRO A 55 11.09 1.73 0.05
C PRO A 55 9.99 0.68 0.20
N ILE A 56 8.76 1.12 0.49
CA ILE A 56 7.60 0.23 0.67
C ILE A 56 6.45 0.65 -0.22
N PHE A 57 5.86 -0.31 -0.93
CA PHE A 57 4.58 -0.16 -1.61
C PHE A 57 3.60 -1.24 -1.18
N GLY A 58 2.41 -0.86 -0.69
CA GLY A 58 1.37 -1.77 -0.23
C GLY A 58 0.10 -1.71 -1.09
N ILE A 59 -0.48 -2.88 -1.41
CA ILE A 59 -1.72 -3.01 -2.17
C ILE A 59 -2.77 -3.75 -1.34
N CYS A 60 -4.00 -3.25 -1.29
CA CYS A 60 -5.17 -3.84 -0.64
C CYS A 60 -4.89 -4.20 0.83
N LEU A 61 -4.70 -5.47 1.20
CA LEU A 61 -4.29 -5.85 2.55
C LEU A 61 -2.95 -5.18 2.92
N GLY A 62 -1.98 -5.14 2.00
CA GLY A 62 -0.70 -4.47 2.22
C GLY A 62 -0.83 -2.96 2.50
N HIS A 63 -1.83 -2.29 1.90
CA HIS A 63 -2.17 -0.91 2.24
C HIS A 63 -2.65 -0.78 3.69
N GLN A 64 -3.54 -1.67 4.12
CA GLN A 64 -4.09 -1.67 5.48
C GLN A 64 -3.00 -1.97 6.52
N LEU A 65 -2.13 -2.95 6.24
CA LEU A 65 -1.00 -3.31 7.12
C LEU A 65 0.01 -2.15 7.24
N LEU A 66 0.30 -1.47 6.13
CA LEU A 66 1.19 -0.31 6.14
C LEU A 66 0.61 0.85 6.96
N ALA A 67 -0.71 1.10 6.85
CA ALA A 67 -1.41 2.10 7.65
C ALA A 67 -1.38 1.76 9.15
N LEU A 68 -1.64 0.49 9.51
CA LEU A 68 -1.55 0.01 10.89
C LEU A 68 -0.13 0.14 11.45
N ALA A 69 0.89 -0.20 10.67
CA ALA A 69 2.29 -0.03 11.06
C ALA A 69 2.64 1.45 11.31
N GLY A 70 2.05 2.35 10.54
CA GLY A 70 2.16 3.80 10.74
C GLY A 70 1.40 4.34 11.95
N GLY A 71 0.56 3.53 12.62
CA GLY A 71 -0.21 3.92 13.80
C GLY A 71 -1.67 4.33 13.52
N ALA A 72 -2.14 4.20 12.29
CA ALA A 72 -3.56 4.36 11.96
C ALA A 72 -4.38 3.15 12.42
N LYS A 73 -5.70 3.24 12.29
CA LYS A 73 -6.64 2.15 12.58
C LYS A 73 -7.39 1.74 11.32
N THR A 74 -7.88 0.51 11.33
CA THR A 74 -8.80 0.01 10.31
C THR A 74 -10.19 -0.20 10.90
N TYR A 75 -11.18 -0.33 10.03
CA TYR A 75 -12.54 -0.66 10.40
C TYR A 75 -13.16 -1.60 9.38
N LYS A 76 -14.07 -2.45 9.85
CA LYS A 76 -14.87 -3.30 8.98
C LYS A 76 -15.97 -2.48 8.32
N MET A 77 -15.99 -2.48 7.00
CA MET A 77 -17.03 -1.81 6.22
C MET A 77 -18.35 -2.59 6.28
N LYS A 78 -19.49 -1.90 6.18
CA LYS A 78 -20.80 -2.54 6.19
C LYS A 78 -21.01 -3.48 5.00
N PHE A 79 -20.56 -3.07 3.82
CA PHE A 79 -20.74 -3.82 2.56
C PHE A 79 -19.41 -4.14 1.86
N GLY A 80 -18.33 -3.42 2.19
CA GLY A 80 -17.07 -3.48 1.45
C GLY A 80 -17.15 -2.89 0.04
N HIS A 81 -16.06 -2.97 -0.68
CA HIS A 81 -15.98 -2.63 -2.10
C HIS A 81 -15.65 -3.88 -2.91
N HIS A 82 -16.53 -4.25 -3.83
CA HIS A 82 -16.40 -5.44 -4.66
C HIS A 82 -16.80 -5.11 -6.09
N GLY A 83 -15.84 -5.10 -7.01
CA GLY A 83 -16.08 -4.84 -8.43
C GLY A 83 -14.95 -4.08 -9.10
N ALA A 84 -15.03 -4.00 -10.43
CA ALA A 84 -14.00 -3.40 -11.28
C ALA A 84 -14.38 -2.00 -11.82
N ASN A 85 -15.32 -1.33 -11.18
CA ASN A 85 -15.89 -0.05 -11.64
C ASN A 85 -15.91 1.03 -10.54
N HIS A 86 -14.97 0.97 -9.58
CA HIS A 86 -14.91 1.93 -8.49
C HIS A 86 -14.11 3.17 -8.89
N PRO A 87 -14.73 4.36 -8.96
CA PRO A 87 -14.02 5.60 -9.23
C PRO A 87 -13.27 6.06 -7.97
N VAL A 88 -11.98 6.25 -8.12
CA VAL A 88 -11.07 6.77 -7.10
C VAL A 88 -10.41 8.03 -7.61
N GLN A 89 -10.39 9.08 -6.80
CA GLN A 89 -9.78 10.35 -7.13
C GLN A 89 -8.44 10.51 -6.43
N ASP A 90 -7.41 10.86 -7.19
CA ASP A 90 -6.17 11.43 -6.66
C ASP A 90 -6.45 12.84 -6.14
N ILE A 91 -6.07 13.12 -4.89
CA ILE A 91 -6.40 14.38 -4.22
C ILE A 91 -5.59 15.55 -4.80
N GLU A 92 -4.36 15.28 -5.21
CA GLU A 92 -3.43 16.32 -5.70
C GLU A 92 -3.72 16.69 -7.15
N SER A 93 -3.75 15.69 -8.05
CA SER A 93 -3.99 15.93 -9.49
C SER A 93 -5.47 16.15 -9.83
N ARG A 94 -6.38 15.70 -8.97
CA ARG A 94 -7.84 15.64 -9.21
C ARG A 94 -8.25 14.65 -10.29
N GLU A 95 -7.34 13.88 -10.81
CA GLU A 95 -7.64 12.82 -11.78
C GLU A 95 -8.47 11.71 -11.14
N VAL A 96 -9.33 11.11 -11.94
CA VAL A 96 -10.23 10.03 -11.51
C VAL A 96 -9.87 8.76 -12.26
N PHE A 97 -9.59 7.71 -11.50
CA PHE A 97 -9.27 6.39 -12.01
C PHE A 97 -10.41 5.42 -11.76
N ILE A 98 -10.71 4.55 -12.73
CA ILE A 98 -11.60 3.43 -12.51
C ILE A 98 -10.76 2.24 -12.03
N THR A 99 -11.08 1.76 -10.84
CA THR A 99 -10.27 0.76 -10.14
C THR A 99 -11.03 -0.53 -9.89
N SER A 100 -10.29 -1.62 -9.81
CA SER A 100 -10.78 -2.89 -9.28
C SER A 100 -10.63 -2.90 -7.77
N GLN A 101 -11.70 -3.30 -7.07
CA GLN A 101 -11.76 -3.32 -5.60
C GLN A 101 -12.28 -4.66 -5.12
N ASN A 102 -11.68 -5.21 -4.07
CA ASN A 102 -12.18 -6.42 -3.41
C ASN A 102 -11.71 -6.45 -1.95
N HIS A 103 -12.36 -5.67 -1.09
CA HIS A 103 -12.01 -5.58 0.32
C HIS A 103 -13.22 -5.29 1.20
N GLY A 104 -13.21 -5.83 2.42
CA GLY A 104 -14.22 -5.61 3.46
C GLY A 104 -13.76 -4.73 4.61
N PHE A 105 -12.50 -4.31 4.62
CA PHE A 105 -11.91 -3.40 5.61
C PHE A 105 -11.36 -2.16 4.92
N ALA A 106 -11.32 -1.05 5.63
CA ALA A 106 -10.74 0.21 5.18
C ALA A 106 -9.94 0.88 6.31
N VAL A 107 -9.01 1.75 5.93
CA VAL A 107 -8.27 2.58 6.89
C VAL A 107 -9.15 3.75 7.33
N ASP A 108 -9.22 4.00 8.63
CA ASP A 108 -9.91 5.16 9.19
C ASP A 108 -9.04 6.41 9.06
N GLU A 109 -9.38 7.26 8.08
CA GLU A 109 -8.65 8.49 7.78
C GLU A 109 -8.47 9.40 8.99
N LYS A 110 -9.46 9.42 9.92
CA LYS A 110 -9.43 10.26 11.12
C LYS A 110 -8.34 9.85 12.11
N THR A 111 -7.81 8.66 11.96
CA THR A 111 -6.75 8.10 12.83
C THR A 111 -5.35 8.24 12.25
N LEU A 112 -5.22 8.80 11.04
CA LEU A 112 -3.91 8.98 10.41
C LEU A 112 -3.02 9.91 11.24
N PRO A 113 -1.80 9.49 11.59
CA PRO A 113 -0.81 10.39 12.18
C PRO A 113 -0.41 11.53 11.22
N SER A 114 0.09 12.63 11.76
CA SER A 114 0.42 13.84 11.01
C SER A 114 1.51 13.67 9.93
N ASN A 115 2.34 12.64 10.06
CA ASN A 115 3.37 12.27 9.10
C ASN A 115 2.86 11.40 7.94
N ILE A 116 1.57 11.05 7.93
CA ILE A 116 0.93 10.30 6.84
C ILE A 116 -0.12 11.19 6.18
N LYS A 117 -0.08 11.29 4.86
CA LYS A 117 -1.09 12.01 4.08
C LYS A 117 -1.99 11.05 3.31
N THR A 118 -3.27 11.39 3.19
CA THR A 118 -4.20 10.76 2.25
C THR A 118 -3.82 11.19 0.84
N THR A 119 -3.71 10.26 -0.09
CA THR A 119 -3.42 10.53 -1.50
C THR A 119 -4.62 10.31 -2.41
N HIS A 120 -5.46 9.34 -2.08
CA HIS A 120 -6.61 8.95 -2.90
C HIS A 120 -7.85 8.72 -2.05
N ILE A 121 -9.02 9.03 -2.63
CA ILE A 121 -10.34 8.82 -2.00
C ILE A 121 -11.32 8.17 -2.97
N SER A 122 -12.21 7.34 -2.45
CA SER A 122 -13.35 6.80 -3.19
C SER A 122 -14.35 7.91 -3.50
N LEU A 123 -14.85 7.98 -4.73
CA LEU A 123 -15.91 8.90 -5.08
C LEU A 123 -17.32 8.39 -4.66
N PHE A 124 -17.44 7.11 -4.33
CA PHE A 124 -18.72 6.55 -3.89
C PHE A 124 -19.06 6.94 -2.44
N ASP A 125 -18.11 6.79 -1.53
CA ASP A 125 -18.36 6.92 -0.09
C ASP A 125 -17.31 7.77 0.66
N LYS A 126 -16.35 8.34 -0.06
CA LYS A 126 -15.25 9.14 0.49
C LYS A 126 -14.29 8.35 1.39
N SER A 127 -14.35 7.02 1.38
CA SER A 127 -13.37 6.21 2.11
C SER A 127 -11.96 6.43 1.55
N LEU A 128 -10.98 6.33 2.44
CA LEU A 128 -9.56 6.46 2.11
C LEU A 128 -9.12 5.31 1.18
N GLN A 129 -8.43 5.65 0.10
CA GLN A 129 -7.98 4.72 -0.93
C GLN A 129 -6.47 4.72 -1.15
N GLY A 130 -5.73 5.64 -0.55
CA GLY A 130 -4.28 5.68 -0.66
C GLY A 130 -3.64 6.58 0.39
N ILE A 131 -2.45 6.19 0.83
CA ILE A 131 -1.63 6.96 1.77
C ILE A 131 -0.19 7.07 1.30
N GLU A 132 0.50 8.09 1.79
CA GLU A 132 1.94 8.29 1.61
C GLU A 132 2.55 8.85 2.88
N PHE A 133 3.69 8.30 3.28
CA PHE A 133 4.49 8.79 4.40
C PHE A 133 5.31 10.01 3.96
N LYS A 134 5.44 11.01 4.83
CA LYS A 134 6.22 12.23 4.59
C LYS A 134 7.69 12.08 4.96
N ASP A 135 7.97 11.17 5.88
CA ASP A 135 9.26 10.95 6.53
C ASP A 135 9.93 9.61 6.15
N SER A 136 9.25 8.78 5.38
CA SER A 136 9.74 7.49 4.92
C SER A 136 9.34 7.25 3.47
N PRO A 137 10.15 6.53 2.67
CA PRO A 137 9.84 6.23 1.29
C PRO A 137 8.77 5.13 1.19
N ALA A 138 7.56 5.41 1.69
CA ALA A 138 6.49 4.43 1.78
C ALA A 138 5.15 5.02 1.33
N PHE A 139 4.42 4.26 0.53
CA PHE A 139 3.07 4.61 0.09
C PHE A 139 2.24 3.36 -0.19
N SER A 140 0.92 3.53 -0.32
CA SER A 140 0.05 2.39 -0.59
C SER A 140 -1.27 2.79 -1.25
N PHE A 141 -1.94 1.79 -1.81
CA PHE A 141 -3.21 1.93 -2.51
C PHE A 141 -4.18 0.80 -2.16
N GLN A 142 -5.45 1.13 -1.86
CA GLN A 142 -6.44 0.16 -1.42
C GLN A 142 -6.97 -0.72 -2.57
N GLY A 143 -7.08 -0.18 -3.77
CA GLY A 143 -7.52 -0.92 -4.95
C GLY A 143 -6.44 -1.84 -5.50
N HIS A 144 -6.78 -2.52 -6.60
CA HIS A 144 -5.90 -3.46 -7.31
C HIS A 144 -5.41 -2.85 -8.63
N PRO A 145 -4.31 -2.10 -8.64
CA PRO A 145 -3.78 -1.48 -9.86
C PRO A 145 -3.37 -2.51 -10.91
N GLU A 146 -2.98 -3.71 -10.48
CA GLU A 146 -2.61 -4.83 -11.34
C GLU A 146 -3.80 -5.45 -12.10
N ALA A 147 -5.03 -5.23 -11.62
CA ALA A 147 -6.26 -5.82 -12.16
C ALA A 147 -7.29 -4.78 -12.62
N SER A 148 -6.89 -3.51 -12.73
CA SER A 148 -7.82 -2.44 -13.13
C SER A 148 -8.11 -2.48 -14.62
N PRO A 149 -9.41 -2.42 -15.02
CA PRO A 149 -9.82 -2.51 -16.44
C PRO A 149 -9.68 -1.19 -17.21
N GLY A 150 -9.22 -0.13 -16.56
CA GLY A 150 -9.07 1.21 -17.15
C GLY A 150 -7.74 1.41 -17.86
N PRO A 151 -7.55 2.58 -18.50
CA PRO A 151 -6.27 2.93 -19.07
C PRO A 151 -5.14 2.88 -18.04
N GLN A 152 -3.94 2.67 -18.50
CA GLN A 152 -2.72 2.31 -17.74
C GLN A 152 -2.25 3.36 -16.71
N GLU A 153 -3.07 4.32 -16.36
CA GLU A 153 -2.71 5.48 -15.53
C GLU A 153 -2.37 5.07 -14.10
N ILE A 154 -3.08 4.10 -13.52
CA ILE A 154 -2.78 3.61 -12.18
C ILE A 154 -1.49 2.76 -12.14
N GLN A 155 -0.97 2.35 -13.30
CA GLN A 155 0.37 1.75 -13.40
C GLN A 155 1.48 2.74 -13.04
N SER A 156 1.19 4.04 -13.00
CA SER A 156 2.10 5.07 -12.49
C SER A 156 2.57 4.79 -11.06
N LEU A 157 1.77 4.09 -10.24
CA LEU A 157 2.14 3.69 -8.89
C LEU A 157 3.32 2.68 -8.89
N PHE A 158 3.34 1.74 -9.83
CA PHE A 158 4.47 0.81 -9.97
C PHE A 158 5.74 1.53 -10.44
N LYS A 159 5.59 2.50 -11.36
CA LYS A 159 6.71 3.34 -11.79
C LYS A 159 7.25 4.20 -10.66
N LYS A 160 6.37 4.78 -9.83
CA LYS A 160 6.76 5.51 -8.62
C LYS A 160 7.59 4.60 -7.71
N PHE A 161 7.12 3.39 -7.42
CA PHE A 161 7.84 2.43 -6.59
C PHE A 161 9.20 2.06 -7.19
N SER A 162 9.27 1.76 -8.50
CA SER A 162 10.53 1.48 -9.21
C SER A 162 11.56 2.60 -9.02
N LEU A 163 11.17 3.85 -9.21
CA LEU A 163 12.05 5.00 -9.01
C LEU A 163 12.54 5.13 -7.56
N MET A 164 11.68 4.83 -6.57
CA MET A 164 12.08 4.84 -5.16
C MET A 164 13.11 3.75 -4.87
N VAL A 165 12.93 2.54 -5.42
CA VAL A 165 13.86 1.41 -5.28
C VAL A 165 15.21 1.74 -5.96
N GLU A 166 15.19 2.31 -7.16
CA GLU A 166 16.40 2.74 -7.87
C GLU A 166 17.19 3.79 -7.10
N ASN A 167 16.51 4.76 -6.50
CA ASN A 167 17.16 5.80 -5.70
C ASN A 167 17.76 5.22 -4.43
N TYR A 168 17.06 4.34 -3.73
CA TYR A 168 17.57 3.66 -2.54
C TYR A 168 18.77 2.75 -2.85
N ALA A 169 18.80 2.12 -4.01
CA ALA A 169 19.90 1.26 -4.42
C ALA A 169 21.22 2.02 -4.70
N LYS A 170 21.16 3.35 -4.87
CA LYS A 170 22.31 4.22 -5.13
C LYS A 170 22.92 4.79 -3.84
N THR A 171 22.20 4.69 -2.71
CA THR A 171 22.69 5.06 -1.37
C THR A 171 23.39 3.89 -0.71
#